data_ff006f98ecaef0de7bb9ad1c9bcdf586
#
_entry.id   ff006f98ecaef0de7bb9ad1c9bcdf586
#
_cell.length_a   1.000
_cell.length_b   1.000
_cell.length_c   1.000
_cell.angle_alpha   90.00
_cell.angle_beta   90.00
_cell.angle_gamma   90.00
#
_symmetry.space_group_name_H-M   'P 1'
#
loop_
_entity.id
_entity.type
_entity.pdbx_description
1 polymer ?
#
loop_
_entity_poly.entity_id
_entity_poly.type
_entity_poly.pdbx_seq_one_letter_code
_entity_poly.pdbx_strand_id
1 'polypeptide(L)'
;MSTPIDNIPFFKGLPIPSLMTIMNVTKTLQIEKGKNLFSQGDEADGLYVLLSGKMQVYIFSGHVGGTTKVLADLEPGQFVGEFGLIDGDKRSASVRITEAGEVLFLPAIAFAVVMDNQPVVAQAVCDYLCEKVSGLPRITWTSPNAKLIHEKNVKPSLSNMKTLCKIMREHNKQTAVLQKG
;
A
#
# COMPACT_ATOMS: atom_id res chain seq x y z
N MET A 1 -17.07 -2.97 14.91
CA MET A 1 -16.03 -3.12 15.96
C MET A 1 -14.70 -2.72 15.35
N SER A 2 -14.02 -1.78 15.95
CA SER A 2 -12.66 -1.43 15.49
C SER A 2 -11.72 -2.60 15.77
N THR A 3 -10.87 -2.95 14.80
CA THR A 3 -9.84 -3.98 14.98
C THR A 3 -8.86 -3.48 16.02
N PRO A 4 -8.55 -4.25 17.08
CA PRO A 4 -7.47 -3.87 17.99
C PRO A 4 -6.18 -3.65 17.21
N ILE A 5 -5.47 -2.58 17.51
CA ILE A 5 -4.26 -2.16 16.77
C ILE A 5 -3.23 -3.30 16.70
N ASP A 6 -3.16 -4.12 17.74
CA ASP A 6 -2.25 -5.27 17.84
C ASP A 6 -2.52 -6.36 16.79
N ASN A 7 -3.72 -6.40 16.21
CA ASN A 7 -4.10 -7.35 15.16
C ASN A 7 -3.85 -6.83 13.74
N ILE A 8 -3.44 -5.57 13.61
CA ILE A 8 -3.10 -4.99 12.31
C ILE A 8 -1.71 -5.53 11.90
N PRO A 9 -1.57 -6.22 10.75
CA PRO A 9 -0.30 -6.81 10.31
C PRO A 9 0.87 -5.82 10.33
N PHE A 10 0.61 -4.56 9.98
CA PHE A 10 1.58 -3.47 9.99
C PHE A 10 2.13 -3.17 11.40
N PHE A 11 1.36 -3.41 12.45
CA PHE A 11 1.75 -3.14 13.84
C PHE A 11 2.09 -4.40 14.62
N LYS A 12 1.86 -5.58 14.04
CA LYS A 12 2.07 -6.86 14.70
C LYS A 12 3.53 -7.05 15.09
N GLY A 13 3.76 -7.34 16.37
CA GLY A 13 5.11 -7.59 16.90
C GLY A 13 5.92 -6.34 17.18
N LEU A 14 5.33 -5.14 17.01
CA LEU A 14 6.00 -3.90 17.44
C LEU A 14 6.09 -3.82 18.97
N PRO A 15 7.25 -3.39 19.52
CA PRO A 15 7.34 -3.03 20.91
C PRO A 15 6.34 -1.92 21.28
N ILE A 16 5.78 -1.97 22.48
CA ILE A 16 4.82 -0.96 22.97
C ILE A 16 5.33 0.49 22.78
N PRO A 17 6.59 0.84 23.09
CA PRO A 17 7.10 2.19 22.86
C PRO A 17 7.05 2.61 21.39
N SER A 18 7.32 1.69 20.47
CA SER A 18 7.23 1.97 19.01
C SER A 18 5.79 2.21 18.57
N LEU A 19 4.85 1.40 19.06
CA LEU A 19 3.41 1.58 18.85
C LEU A 19 2.95 2.95 19.34
N MET A 20 3.31 3.33 20.56
CA MET A 20 2.98 4.65 21.13
C MET A 20 3.53 5.79 20.28
N THR A 21 4.77 5.66 19.79
CA THR A 21 5.38 6.68 18.92
C THR A 21 4.59 6.85 17.63
N ILE A 22 4.18 5.75 16.98
CA ILE A 22 3.39 5.78 15.76
C ILE A 22 2.00 6.37 16.04
N MET A 23 1.34 5.94 17.10
CA MET A 23 0.01 6.42 17.46
C MET A 23 -0.04 7.92 17.74
N ASN A 24 1.03 8.50 18.30
CA ASN A 24 1.11 9.94 18.57
C ASN A 24 1.17 10.80 17.29
N VAL A 25 1.58 10.22 16.16
CA VAL A 25 1.71 10.93 14.87
C VAL A 25 0.63 10.54 13.87
N THR A 26 -0.26 9.63 14.23
CA THR A 26 -1.39 9.20 13.41
C THR A 26 -2.68 9.94 13.77
N LYS A 27 -3.65 9.92 12.84
CA LYS A 27 -5.00 10.46 13.06
C LYS A 27 -6.03 9.44 12.60
N THR A 28 -7.09 9.24 13.40
CA THR A 28 -8.25 8.47 12.97
C THR A 28 -9.17 9.37 12.15
N LEU A 29 -9.55 8.92 10.96
CA LEU A 29 -10.45 9.61 10.05
C LEU A 29 -11.66 8.75 9.76
N GLN A 30 -12.85 9.35 9.76
CA GLN A 30 -14.08 8.72 9.30
C GLN A 30 -14.09 8.66 7.77
N ILE A 31 -14.51 7.52 7.23
CA ILE A 31 -14.63 7.31 5.78
C ILE A 31 -16.09 7.00 5.41
N GLU A 32 -16.55 7.63 4.32
CA GLU A 32 -17.94 7.55 3.89
C GLU A 32 -18.06 6.71 2.61
N LYS A 33 -19.04 5.79 2.60
CA LYS A 33 -19.34 4.97 1.42
C LYS A 33 -19.58 5.83 0.16
N GLY A 34 -19.00 5.39 -0.94
CA GLY A 34 -19.14 6.02 -2.27
C GLY A 34 -18.13 7.14 -2.54
N LYS A 35 -17.36 7.56 -1.54
CA LYS A 35 -16.27 8.54 -1.74
C LYS A 35 -14.96 7.84 -2.09
N ASN A 36 -14.06 8.56 -2.77
CA ASN A 36 -12.67 8.15 -2.92
C ASN A 36 -11.87 8.60 -1.69
N LEU A 37 -11.00 7.73 -1.22
CA LEU A 37 -9.99 8.08 -0.23
C LEU A 37 -8.91 8.96 -0.87
N PHE A 38 -8.45 8.53 -2.05
CA PHE A 38 -7.59 9.28 -2.96
C PHE A 38 -7.73 8.74 -4.40
N SER A 39 -7.23 9.47 -5.38
CA SER A 39 -7.29 9.12 -6.79
C SER A 39 -5.90 8.85 -7.37
N GLN A 40 -5.86 7.99 -8.39
CA GLN A 40 -4.65 7.74 -9.17
C GLN A 40 -4.10 9.07 -9.73
N GLY A 41 -2.81 9.31 -9.54
CA GLY A 41 -2.15 10.55 -9.95
C GLY A 41 -2.12 11.65 -8.90
N ASP A 42 -2.80 11.49 -7.76
CA ASP A 42 -2.69 12.42 -6.63
C ASP A 42 -1.29 12.34 -6.00
N GLU A 43 -0.91 13.39 -5.27
CA GLU A 43 0.28 13.38 -4.44
C GLU A 43 0.13 12.38 -3.27
N ALA A 44 1.24 11.74 -2.89
CA ALA A 44 1.25 10.78 -1.80
C ALA A 44 1.40 11.51 -0.45
N ASP A 45 0.28 11.83 0.17
CA ASP A 45 0.20 12.59 1.43
C ASP A 45 0.40 11.75 2.70
N GLY A 46 0.19 10.45 2.63
CA GLY A 46 0.33 9.54 3.76
C GLY A 46 -0.09 8.10 3.47
N LEU A 47 0.06 7.27 4.49
CA LEU A 47 -0.39 5.88 4.53
C LEU A 47 -1.75 5.82 5.24
N TYR A 48 -2.63 4.96 4.76
CA TYR A 48 -3.93 4.72 5.36
C TYR A 48 -4.05 3.24 5.78
N VAL A 49 -4.38 2.99 7.04
CA VAL A 49 -4.65 1.65 7.58
C VAL A 49 -6.14 1.55 7.85
N LEU A 50 -6.81 0.55 7.27
CA LEU A 50 -8.24 0.36 7.44
C LEU A 50 -8.53 -0.23 8.83
N LEU A 51 -9.27 0.48 9.67
CA LEU A 51 -9.68 0.04 11.00
C LEU A 51 -11.05 -0.65 10.98
N SER A 52 -11.98 -0.10 10.20
CA SER A 52 -13.33 -0.65 10.00
C SER A 52 -13.89 -0.21 8.65
N GLY A 53 -14.93 -0.89 8.18
CA GLY A 53 -15.51 -0.67 6.84
C GLY A 53 -14.79 -1.47 5.77
N LYS A 54 -14.95 -1.06 4.50
CA LYS A 54 -14.32 -1.70 3.34
C LYS A 54 -13.91 -0.68 2.30
N MET A 55 -12.78 -0.97 1.65
CA MET A 55 -12.27 -0.15 0.54
C MET A 55 -11.94 -1.03 -0.65
N GLN A 56 -11.85 -0.43 -1.83
CA GLN A 56 -11.48 -1.11 -3.06
C GLN A 56 -10.44 -0.30 -3.82
N VAL A 57 -9.33 -0.95 -4.14
CA VAL A 57 -8.26 -0.39 -4.96
C VAL A 57 -8.57 -0.64 -6.43
N TYR A 58 -8.51 0.39 -7.25
CA TYR A 58 -8.78 0.29 -8.67
C TYR A 58 -7.91 1.24 -9.50
N ILE A 59 -7.73 0.89 -10.77
CA ILE A 59 -7.12 1.76 -11.78
C ILE A 59 -8.11 2.06 -12.88
N PHE A 60 -7.95 3.25 -13.47
CA PHE A 60 -8.74 3.69 -14.63
C PHE A 60 -7.86 3.69 -15.87
N SER A 61 -8.34 3.13 -16.97
CA SER A 61 -7.57 2.96 -18.21
C SER A 61 -7.52 4.22 -19.10
N GLY A 62 -7.77 5.40 -18.56
CA GLY A 62 -7.39 6.71 -19.08
C GLY A 62 -7.97 7.18 -20.45
N HIS A 63 -8.90 6.46 -21.09
CA HIS A 63 -9.50 6.83 -22.37
C HIS A 63 -11.00 7.09 -22.21
N VAL A 64 -11.54 7.93 -23.08
CA VAL A 64 -13.01 8.10 -23.20
C VAL A 64 -13.64 6.72 -23.45
N GLY A 65 -14.48 6.26 -22.53
CA GLY A 65 -15.01 4.89 -22.52
C GLY A 65 -14.12 3.87 -21.80
N GLY A 66 -13.06 4.33 -21.11
CA GLY A 66 -12.14 3.47 -20.37
C GLY A 66 -12.81 2.70 -19.24
N THR A 67 -12.34 1.46 -19.03
CA THR A 67 -12.85 0.56 -18.00
C THR A 67 -12.11 0.76 -16.68
N THR A 68 -12.82 0.62 -15.58
CA THR A 68 -12.24 0.53 -14.25
C THR A 68 -11.83 -0.91 -13.98
N LYS A 69 -10.55 -1.13 -13.61
CA LYS A 69 -10.07 -2.44 -13.16
C LYS A 69 -9.86 -2.44 -11.67
N VAL A 70 -10.55 -3.33 -10.99
CA VAL A 70 -10.32 -3.60 -9.56
C VAL A 70 -9.02 -4.40 -9.40
N LEU A 71 -8.15 -3.92 -8.52
CA LEU A 71 -6.88 -4.56 -8.19
C LEU A 71 -6.97 -5.36 -6.89
N ALA A 72 -7.69 -4.82 -5.90
CA ALA A 72 -7.86 -5.47 -4.60
C ALA A 72 -9.08 -4.92 -3.85
N ASP A 73 -9.71 -5.76 -3.07
CA ASP A 73 -10.60 -5.37 -1.99
C ASP A 73 -9.80 -5.34 -0.68
N LEU A 74 -10.04 -4.33 0.15
CA LEU A 74 -9.34 -4.13 1.43
C LEU A 74 -10.29 -4.33 2.58
N GLU A 75 -9.87 -5.19 3.50
CA GLU A 75 -10.54 -5.50 4.75
C GLU A 75 -9.82 -4.84 5.95
N PRO A 76 -10.47 -4.70 7.11
CA PRO A 76 -9.84 -4.17 8.31
C PRO A 76 -8.49 -4.84 8.64
N GLY A 77 -7.51 -4.03 9.00
CA GLY A 77 -6.14 -4.45 9.26
C GLY A 77 -5.20 -4.29 8.06
N GLN A 78 -5.72 -4.09 6.87
CA GLN A 78 -4.90 -3.83 5.68
C GLN A 78 -4.61 -2.34 5.50
N PHE A 79 -3.54 -2.03 4.77
CA PHE A 79 -3.12 -0.65 4.52
C PHE A 79 -2.94 -0.37 3.03
N VAL A 80 -2.92 0.90 2.68
CA VAL A 80 -2.81 1.38 1.29
C VAL A 80 -2.15 2.74 1.22
N GLY A 81 -1.51 3.03 0.09
CA GLY A 81 -0.88 4.33 -0.19
C GLY A 81 0.62 4.35 0.06
N GLU A 82 1.22 3.20 0.37
CA GLU A 82 2.64 3.02 0.67
C GLU A 82 3.55 3.30 -0.53
N PHE A 83 3.12 2.99 -1.76
CA PHE A 83 3.98 3.05 -2.94
C PHE A 83 4.56 4.44 -3.17
N GLY A 84 3.71 5.47 -3.23
CA GLY A 84 4.15 6.83 -3.43
C GLY A 84 5.04 7.36 -2.31
N LEU A 85 4.86 6.86 -1.09
CA LEU A 85 5.71 7.23 0.05
C LEU A 85 7.10 6.60 -0.04
N ILE A 86 7.20 5.41 -0.65
CA ILE A 86 8.44 4.66 -0.78
C ILE A 86 9.24 5.10 -2.01
N ASP A 87 8.59 5.20 -3.16
CA ASP A 87 9.27 5.51 -4.42
C ASP A 87 9.29 7.00 -4.78
N GLY A 88 8.55 7.82 -4.05
CA GLY A 88 8.48 9.27 -4.28
C GLY A 88 7.62 9.67 -5.48
N ASP A 89 6.85 8.73 -6.03
CA ASP A 89 5.98 8.97 -7.17
C ASP A 89 4.52 9.19 -6.71
N LYS A 90 3.66 9.62 -7.61
CA LYS A 90 2.23 9.85 -7.37
C LYS A 90 1.49 8.56 -7.05
N ARG A 91 0.26 8.67 -6.55
CA ARG A 91 -0.61 7.51 -6.28
C ARG A 91 -0.74 6.63 -7.52
N SER A 92 -0.41 5.35 -7.39
CA SER A 92 -0.42 4.37 -8.49
C SER A 92 -1.81 3.87 -8.86
N ALA A 93 -2.77 4.04 -7.97
CA ALA A 93 -4.16 3.59 -8.12
C ALA A 93 -5.07 4.52 -7.33
N SER A 94 -6.37 4.41 -7.58
CA SER A 94 -7.43 5.05 -6.79
C SER A 94 -7.94 4.09 -5.72
N VAL A 95 -8.45 4.63 -4.62
CA VAL A 95 -9.12 3.87 -3.57
C VAL A 95 -10.50 4.46 -3.32
N ARG A 96 -11.54 3.64 -3.49
CA ARG A 96 -12.92 4.02 -3.16
C ARG A 96 -13.39 3.31 -1.91
N ILE A 97 -14.27 3.96 -1.17
CA ILE A 97 -14.88 3.43 0.04
C ILE A 97 -16.16 2.70 -0.36
N THR A 98 -16.21 1.39 -0.14
CA THR A 98 -17.36 0.54 -0.45
C THR A 98 -18.27 0.33 0.77
N GLU A 99 -17.72 0.46 1.98
CA GLU A 99 -18.46 0.44 3.24
C GLU A 99 -17.88 1.51 4.17
N ALA A 100 -18.75 2.32 4.79
CA ALA A 100 -18.34 3.37 5.72
C ALA A 100 -17.62 2.79 6.94
N GLY A 101 -16.67 3.54 7.50
CA GLY A 101 -15.88 3.08 8.63
C GLY A 101 -14.81 4.09 9.02
N GLU A 102 -13.67 3.57 9.46
CA GLU A 102 -12.56 4.38 9.98
C GLU A 102 -11.24 3.93 9.38
N VAL A 103 -10.35 4.88 9.14
CA VAL A 103 -8.95 4.65 8.78
C VAL A 103 -8.02 5.35 9.75
N LEU A 104 -6.87 4.76 10.01
CA LEU A 104 -5.75 5.42 10.66
C LEU A 104 -4.88 6.04 9.56
N PHE A 105 -4.68 7.35 9.62
CA PHE A 105 -3.86 8.10 8.69
C PHE A 105 -2.49 8.40 9.31
N LEU A 106 -1.43 7.95 8.65
CA LEU A 106 -0.04 8.26 8.98
C LEU A 106 0.51 9.22 7.91
N PRO A 107 0.76 10.50 8.24
CA PRO A 107 1.29 11.47 7.29
C PRO A 107 2.63 11.06 6.68
N ALA A 108 2.91 11.47 5.44
CA ALA A 108 4.11 11.10 4.70
C ALA A 108 5.41 11.37 5.45
N ILE A 109 5.51 12.54 6.09
CA ILE A 109 6.70 12.91 6.87
C ILE A 109 6.88 11.99 8.10
N ALA A 110 5.77 11.63 8.76
CA ALA A 110 5.81 10.72 9.90
C ALA A 110 6.13 9.28 9.45
N PHE A 111 5.63 8.84 8.30
CA PHE A 111 5.98 7.55 7.70
C PHE A 111 7.49 7.44 7.46
N ALA A 112 8.12 8.47 6.88
CA ALA A 112 9.56 8.48 6.66
C ALA A 112 10.34 8.34 7.98
N VAL A 113 9.97 9.11 9.01
CA VAL A 113 10.59 9.04 10.34
C VAL A 113 10.42 7.65 10.97
N VAL A 114 9.23 7.06 10.86
CA VAL A 114 8.95 5.71 11.37
C VAL A 114 9.80 4.67 10.65
N MET A 115 9.89 4.74 9.32
CA MET A 115 10.70 3.81 8.53
C MET A 115 12.19 3.88 8.88
N ASP A 116 12.71 5.08 9.14
CA ASP A 116 14.12 5.28 9.49
C ASP A 116 14.47 4.83 10.93
N ASN A 117 13.53 4.98 11.85
CA ASN A 117 13.79 4.76 13.29
C ASN A 117 13.20 3.46 13.84
N GLN A 118 12.37 2.76 13.07
CA GLN A 118 11.69 1.52 13.49
C GLN A 118 11.98 0.38 12.50
N PRO A 119 13.13 -0.32 12.63
CA PRO A 119 13.52 -1.39 11.71
C PRO A 119 12.47 -2.51 11.58
N VAL A 120 11.71 -2.77 12.64
CA VAL A 120 10.63 -3.78 12.62
C VAL A 120 9.51 -3.37 11.67
N VAL A 121 9.15 -2.07 11.63
CA VAL A 121 8.14 -1.54 10.70
C VAL A 121 8.66 -1.61 9.27
N ALA A 122 9.91 -1.19 9.05
CA ALA A 122 10.54 -1.26 7.73
C ALA A 122 10.58 -2.70 7.20
N GLN A 123 10.86 -3.69 8.07
CA GLN A 123 10.81 -5.11 7.71
C GLN A 123 9.39 -5.54 7.35
N ALA A 124 8.38 -5.18 8.15
CA ALA A 124 6.99 -5.54 7.89
C ALA A 124 6.48 -4.96 6.55
N VAL A 125 6.84 -3.72 6.21
CA VAL A 125 6.52 -3.11 4.92
C VAL A 125 7.23 -3.84 3.77
N CYS A 126 8.50 -4.18 3.94
CA CYS A 126 9.27 -4.91 2.94
C CYS A 126 8.67 -6.31 2.70
N ASP A 127 8.33 -7.04 3.75
CA ASP A 127 7.72 -8.38 3.66
C ASP A 127 6.36 -8.32 2.95
N TYR A 128 5.54 -7.32 3.27
CA TYR A 128 4.27 -7.07 2.58
C TYR A 128 4.45 -6.83 1.08
N LEU A 129 5.41 -5.99 0.70
CA LEU A 129 5.71 -5.73 -0.72
C LEU A 129 6.21 -7.00 -1.43
N CYS A 130 7.07 -7.78 -0.78
CA CYS A 130 7.54 -9.06 -1.32
C CYS A 130 6.39 -10.04 -1.55
N GLU A 131 5.46 -10.14 -0.61
CA GLU A 131 4.27 -10.99 -0.73
C GLU A 131 3.40 -10.55 -1.91
N LYS A 132 3.15 -9.24 -2.05
CA LYS A 132 2.40 -8.69 -3.19
C LYS A 132 3.05 -9.02 -4.53
N VAL A 133 4.36 -8.84 -4.65
CA VAL A 133 5.11 -9.12 -5.89
C VAL A 133 5.16 -10.63 -6.16
N SER A 134 5.35 -11.48 -5.16
CA SER A 134 5.40 -12.94 -5.34
C SER A 134 4.08 -13.53 -5.83
N GLY A 135 2.96 -12.89 -5.56
CA GLY A 135 1.64 -13.25 -6.08
C GLY A 135 1.41 -12.91 -7.55
N LEU A 136 2.34 -12.18 -8.21
CA LEU A 136 2.20 -11.80 -9.61
C LEU A 136 2.56 -12.95 -10.56
N PRO A 137 1.93 -13.04 -11.76
CA PRO A 137 2.33 -14.01 -12.79
C PRO A 137 3.80 -13.84 -13.20
N ARG A 138 4.51 -14.95 -13.36
CA ARG A 138 5.96 -14.96 -13.72
C ARG A 138 6.30 -14.21 -15.01
N ILE A 139 5.34 -14.02 -15.90
CA ILE A 139 5.50 -13.29 -17.18
C ILE A 139 5.86 -11.81 -16.98
N THR A 140 5.52 -11.24 -15.84
CA THR A 140 5.83 -9.84 -15.48
C THR A 140 7.28 -9.64 -15.00
N TRP A 141 8.07 -10.71 -14.86
CA TRP A 141 9.38 -10.70 -14.22
C TRP A 141 10.55 -10.58 -15.21
N THR A 142 10.39 -9.81 -16.27
CA THR A 142 11.44 -9.57 -17.28
C THR A 142 12.50 -8.56 -16.82
N SER A 143 12.38 -7.99 -15.63
CA SER A 143 13.33 -7.04 -15.06
C SER A 143 14.59 -7.76 -14.54
N PRO A 144 15.81 -7.16 -14.73
CA PRO A 144 17.05 -7.64 -14.09
C PRO A 144 16.96 -7.82 -12.57
N ASN A 145 15.96 -7.20 -11.95
CA ASN A 145 15.70 -7.22 -10.49
C ASN A 145 14.85 -8.44 -10.03
N ALA A 146 14.47 -9.34 -10.95
CA ALA A 146 13.73 -10.55 -10.62
C ALA A 146 14.48 -11.46 -9.61
N LYS A 147 15.80 -11.36 -9.52
CA LYS A 147 16.60 -12.04 -8.48
C LYS A 147 16.20 -11.67 -7.07
N LEU A 148 15.81 -10.42 -6.83
CA LEU A 148 15.44 -9.92 -5.50
C LEU A 148 14.22 -10.67 -4.93
N ILE A 149 13.30 -11.11 -5.79
CA ILE A 149 12.03 -11.73 -5.42
C ILE A 149 12.22 -13.20 -5.03
N HIS A 150 13.27 -13.84 -5.54
CA HIS A 150 13.60 -15.23 -5.20
C HIS A 150 14.41 -15.38 -3.90
N GLU A 151 14.95 -14.29 -3.38
CA GLU A 151 15.64 -14.30 -2.09
C GLU A 151 14.61 -14.32 -0.96
N LYS A 152 14.57 -15.43 -0.22
CA LYS A 152 13.65 -15.62 0.93
C LYS A 152 13.84 -14.61 2.07
N ASN A 153 14.85 -13.74 2.01
CA ASN A 153 15.17 -12.73 3.03
C ASN A 153 15.63 -11.43 2.36
N VAL A 154 14.70 -10.71 1.75
CA VAL A 154 15.00 -9.37 1.24
C VAL A 154 15.25 -8.44 2.41
N LYS A 155 16.46 -7.86 2.50
CA LYS A 155 16.77 -6.88 3.53
C LYS A 155 15.89 -5.63 3.34
N PRO A 156 15.32 -5.06 4.41
CA PRO A 156 14.50 -3.86 4.35
C PRO A 156 15.37 -2.65 4.06
N SER A 157 15.67 -2.41 2.80
CA SER A 157 16.33 -1.20 2.35
C SER A 157 15.38 -0.39 1.47
N LEU A 158 15.50 0.92 1.53
CA LEU A 158 14.68 1.80 0.69
C LEU A 158 14.86 1.47 -0.81
N SER A 159 16.06 1.09 -1.23
CA SER A 159 16.35 0.68 -2.60
C SER A 159 15.57 -0.58 -3.01
N ASN A 160 15.54 -1.60 -2.14
CA ASN A 160 14.80 -2.84 -2.40
C ASN A 160 13.30 -2.57 -2.45
N MET A 161 12.78 -1.79 -1.52
CA MET A 161 11.36 -1.42 -1.49
C MET A 161 10.95 -0.61 -2.73
N LYS A 162 11.77 0.37 -3.16
CA LYS A 162 11.53 1.11 -4.42
C LYS A 162 11.48 0.17 -5.64
N THR A 163 12.35 -0.82 -5.69
CA THR A 163 12.36 -1.83 -6.75
C THR A 163 11.07 -2.65 -6.76
N LEU A 164 10.60 -3.10 -5.60
CA LEU A 164 9.34 -3.82 -5.47
C LEU A 164 8.13 -2.97 -5.90
N CYS A 165 8.07 -1.71 -5.47
CA CYS A 165 7.03 -0.77 -5.90
C CYS A 165 7.02 -0.58 -7.42
N LYS A 166 8.22 -0.43 -8.05
CA LYS A 166 8.34 -0.30 -9.50
C LYS A 166 7.78 -1.52 -10.24
N ILE A 167 8.10 -2.74 -9.78
CA ILE A 167 7.57 -3.98 -10.37
C ILE A 167 6.05 -4.00 -10.30
N MET A 168 5.46 -3.63 -9.16
CA MET A 168 4.01 -3.57 -9.00
C MET A 168 3.37 -2.54 -9.92
N ARG A 169 3.96 -1.35 -10.06
CA ARG A 169 3.45 -0.31 -10.97
C ARG A 169 3.46 -0.77 -12.43
N GLU A 170 4.55 -1.40 -12.86
CA GLU A 170 4.67 -1.94 -14.22
C GLU A 170 3.62 -3.03 -14.48
N HIS A 171 3.43 -3.95 -13.53
CA HIS A 171 2.39 -4.97 -13.63
C HIS A 171 1.00 -4.35 -13.77
N ASN A 172 0.66 -3.38 -12.94
CA ASN A 172 -0.64 -2.70 -12.98
C ASN A 172 -0.88 -2.00 -14.34
N LYS A 173 0.16 -1.36 -14.91
CA LYS A 173 0.10 -0.74 -16.24
C LYS A 173 -0.14 -1.79 -17.35
N GLN A 174 0.60 -2.89 -17.35
CA GLN A 174 0.46 -3.95 -18.36
C GLN A 174 -0.91 -4.60 -18.31
N THR A 175 -1.43 -4.90 -17.13
CA THR A 175 -2.77 -5.47 -16.97
C THR A 175 -3.88 -4.50 -17.36
N ALA A 176 -3.67 -3.20 -17.31
CA ALA A 176 -4.61 -2.21 -17.84
C ALA A 176 -4.64 -2.19 -19.37
N VAL A 177 -3.52 -2.56 -20.04
CA VAL A 177 -3.39 -2.59 -21.50
C VAL A 177 -3.95 -3.89 -22.10
N LEU A 178 -3.74 -5.04 -21.45
CA LEU A 178 -4.15 -6.36 -21.96
C LEU A 178 -5.67 -6.58 -22.02
N GLN A 179 -6.47 -5.73 -21.40
CA GLN A 179 -7.94 -5.75 -21.54
C GLN A 179 -8.45 -5.05 -22.79
N LYS A 180 -7.58 -4.69 -23.74
CA LYS A 180 -7.90 -4.05 -25.02
C LYS A 180 -7.99 -5.04 -26.19
N GLY A 181 -7.84 -6.34 -25.96
CA GLY A 181 -7.95 -7.39 -26.96
C GLY A 181 -9.28 -8.11 -26.90
#